data_05954a3ed8df94851573a5b7d2dfea16
#
_entry.id   05954a3ed8df94851573a5b7d2dfea16
#
_cell.length_a   1.000
_cell.length_b   1.000
_cell.length_c   1.000
_cell.angle_alpha   90.00
_cell.angle_beta   90.00
_cell.angle_gamma   90.00
#
_symmetry.space_group_name_H-M   'P 1'
#
loop_
_entity.id
_entity.type
_entity.pdbx_description
1 polymer ?
#
loop_
_entity_poly.entity_id
_entity_poly.type
_entity_poly.pdbx_seq_one_letter_code
_entity_poly.pdbx_strand_id
1 'polypeptide(L)' 'MEKYLSCEQVAERYGVKVITVWAWIREKKLPAIRIGKGYRITPEDLAEFEAARKTK' A
#
# COMPACT_ATOMS: atom_id res chain seq x y z
N MET A 1 17.94 1.61 7.59
CA MET A 1 16.73 2.41 7.53
C MET A 1 15.82 1.87 6.45
N GLU A 2 14.60 1.64 6.80
CA GLU A 2 13.67 1.03 5.87
C GLU A 2 13.00 2.05 5.00
N LYS A 3 12.93 1.74 3.74
CA LYS A 3 12.22 2.58 2.79
C LYS A 3 10.85 2.03 2.45
N TYR A 4 10.51 0.91 3.05
CA TYR A 4 9.24 0.25 2.76
C TYR A 4 8.24 0.54 3.83
N LEU A 5 6.99 0.56 3.43
CA LEU A 5 5.90 0.74 4.37
C LEU A 5 5.16 -0.57 4.54
N SER A 6 4.69 -0.80 5.75
CA SER A 6 3.88 -1.98 6.01
C SER A 6 2.43 -1.67 5.66
N CYS A 7 1.61 -2.74 5.61
CA CYS A 7 0.19 -2.53 5.35
C CYS A 7 -0.44 -1.67 6.44
N GLU A 8 0.01 -1.86 7.66
CA GLU A 8 -0.54 -1.07 8.77
C GLU A 8 -0.19 0.40 8.62
N GLN A 9 1.02 0.68 8.19
CA GLN A 9 1.42 2.06 8.00
C GLN A 9 0.65 2.70 6.86
N VAL A 10 0.40 1.94 5.81
CA VAL A 10 -0.38 2.46 4.68
C VAL A 10 -1.82 2.71 5.11
N ALA A 11 -2.37 1.79 5.89
CA ALA A 11 -3.74 1.94 6.37
C ALA A 11 -3.87 3.20 7.21
N GLU A 12 -2.90 3.43 8.07
CA GLU A 12 -2.93 4.61 8.92
C GLU A 12 -2.78 5.88 8.10
N ARG A 13 -1.96 5.82 7.08
CA ARG A 13 -1.73 6.98 6.21
C ARG A 13 -3.02 7.40 5.52
N TYR A 14 -3.85 6.45 5.15
CA TYR A 14 -5.09 6.76 4.43
C TYR A 14 -6.30 6.77 5.33
N GLY A 15 -6.12 6.46 6.61
CA GLY A 15 -7.26 6.46 7.52
C GLY A 15 -8.23 5.34 7.23
N VAL A 16 -7.74 4.19 6.79
CA VAL A 16 -8.58 3.04 6.51
C VAL A 16 -8.08 1.85 7.32
N LYS A 17 -8.85 0.79 7.32
CA LYS A 17 -8.45 -0.41 8.03
C LYS A 17 -7.42 -1.17 7.22
N VAL A 18 -6.60 -1.93 7.92
CA VAL A 18 -5.55 -2.70 7.26
C VAL A 18 -6.14 -3.72 6.29
N ILE A 19 -7.31 -4.24 6.58
CA ILE A 19 -7.93 -5.21 5.69
C ILE A 19 -8.28 -4.58 4.35
N THR A 20 -8.57 -3.28 4.35
CA THR A 20 -8.82 -2.56 3.12
C THR A 20 -7.55 -2.53 2.26
N VAL A 21 -6.41 -2.32 2.91
CA VAL A 21 -5.14 -2.31 2.19
C VAL A 21 -4.87 -3.70 1.60
N TRP A 22 -5.16 -4.73 2.36
CA TRP A 22 -4.98 -6.09 1.85
C TRP A 22 -5.85 -6.34 0.63
N ALA A 23 -7.07 -5.83 0.65
CA ALA A 23 -7.98 -5.98 -0.49
C ALA A 23 -7.41 -5.29 -1.72
N TRP A 24 -6.84 -4.10 -1.53
CA TRP A 24 -6.21 -3.38 -2.64
C TRP A 24 -5.08 -4.21 -3.24
N ILE A 25 -4.26 -4.81 -2.39
CA ILE A 25 -3.14 -5.61 -2.88
C ILE A 25 -3.66 -6.85 -3.58
N ARG A 26 -4.67 -7.48 -3.02
CA ARG A 26 -5.21 -8.70 -3.61
C ARG A 26 -5.83 -8.43 -4.97
N GLU A 27 -6.45 -7.27 -5.11
CA GLU A 27 -7.07 -6.89 -6.37
C GLU A 27 -6.07 -6.28 -7.34
N LYS A 28 -4.81 -6.24 -6.94
CA LYS A 28 -3.73 -5.74 -7.77
C LYS A 28 -3.88 -4.27 -8.08
N LYS A 29 -4.55 -3.56 -7.21
CA LYS A 29 -4.67 -2.12 -7.33
C LYS A 29 -3.49 -1.40 -6.69
N LEU A 30 -2.90 -2.03 -5.69
CA LEU A 30 -1.76 -1.46 -4.99
C LEU A 30 -0.59 -2.40 -5.12
N PRO A 31 0.46 -2.00 -5.83
CA PRO A 31 1.65 -2.85 -5.95
C PRO A 31 2.30 -3.04 -4.59
N ALA A 32 2.74 -4.24 -4.33
CA ALA A 32 3.37 -4.56 -3.06
C ALA A 32 4.32 -5.71 -3.26
N ILE A 33 5.32 -5.77 -2.41
CA ILE A 33 6.30 -6.84 -2.42
C ILE A 33 5.99 -7.73 -1.23
N ARG A 34 5.86 -9.00 -1.50
CA ARG A 34 5.63 -9.96 -0.43
C ARG A 34 6.96 -10.40 0.16
N ILE A 35 7.15 -10.08 1.41
CA ILE A 35 8.37 -10.44 2.11
C ILE A 35 7.97 -11.18 3.37
N GLY A 36 8.37 -12.43 3.45
CA GLY A 36 8.04 -13.22 4.62
C GLY A 36 6.55 -13.35 4.78
N LYS A 37 6.05 -12.93 5.92
CA LYS A 37 4.64 -13.09 6.23
C LYS A 37 3.80 -11.87 5.86
N GLY A 38 4.44 -10.83 5.38
CA GLY A 38 3.70 -9.62 5.13
C GLY A 38 4.05 -9.00 3.81
N TYR A 39 3.50 -7.83 3.61
CA TYR A 39 3.75 -7.08 2.39
C TYR A 39 4.52 -5.83 2.72
N ARG A 40 5.28 -5.38 1.76
CA ARG A 40 6.01 -4.12 1.85
C ARG A 40 5.68 -3.28 0.66
N ILE A 41 5.40 -2.03 0.90
CA ILE A 41 5.00 -1.10 -0.15
C ILE A 41 6.03 0.01 -0.22
N THR A 42 6.58 0.26 -1.39
CA THR A 42 7.53 1.33 -1.55
C THR A 42 6.81 2.67 -1.69
N PRO A 43 7.49 3.75 -1.33
CA PRO A 43 6.89 5.07 -1.56
C PRO A 43 6.54 5.30 -3.03
N GLU A 44 7.32 4.73 -3.93
CA GLU A 44 7.03 4.87 -5.35
C GLU A 44 5.76 4.16 -5.73
N ASP A 45 5.55 2.97 -5.15
CA ASP A 45 4.32 2.24 -5.42
C ASP A 45 3.12 3.03 -4.90
N LEU A 46 3.27 3.64 -3.74
CA LEU A 46 2.21 4.46 -3.19
C LEU A 46 1.91 5.65 -4.10
N ALA A 47 2.94 6.27 -4.61
CA ALA A 47 2.74 7.41 -5.49
C ALA A 47 1.98 7.01 -6.74
N GLU A 48 2.30 5.86 -7.30
CA GLU A 48 1.58 5.37 -8.47
C GLU A 48 0.13 5.08 -8.14
N PHE A 49 -0.09 4.46 -6.98
CA PHE A 49 -1.44 4.14 -6.56
C PHE A 49 -2.27 5.40 -6.39
N GLU A 50 -1.67 6.40 -5.76
CA GLU A 50 -2.38 7.66 -5.55
C GLU A 50 -2.62 8.39 -6.85
N ALA A 51 -1.66 8.35 -7.76
CA ALA A 51 -1.83 9.02 -9.04
C ALA A 51 -2.98 8.43 -9.83
N ALA A 52 -3.12 7.11 -9.77
CA ALA A 52 -4.18 6.44 -10.50
C ALA A 52 -5.55 6.78 -9.94
N ARG A 53 -5.61 7.13 -8.67
CA ARG A 53 -6.87 7.42 -8.01
C ARG A 53 -7.13 8.90 -7.85
N LYS A 54 -6.19 9.69 -8.24
CA LYS A 54 -6.32 11.13 -8.05
C LYS A 54 -7.34 11.69 -9.04
N THR A 55 -8.30 12.39 -8.50
CA THR A 55 -9.27 13.10 -9.33
C THR A 55 -8.95 14.58 -9.27
N LYS A 56 -9.19 15.23 -10.35
CA LYS A 56 -8.82 16.62 -10.44
C LYS A 56 -9.80 17.51 -9.85
#